data_dcb23784d9b6aba85c191b286eec82a1
#
_entry.id   dcb23784d9b6aba85c191b286eec82a1
#
_cell.length_a   1.000
_cell.length_b   1.000
_cell.length_c   1.000
_cell.angle_alpha   90.00
_cell.angle_beta   90.00
_cell.angle_gamma   90.00
#
_symmetry.space_group_name_H-M   'P 1'
#
loop_
_entity.id
_entity.type
_entity.pdbx_description
1 polymer ?
#
loop_
_entity_poly.entity_id
_entity_poly.type
_entity_poly.pdbx_seq_one_letter_code
_entity_poly.pdbx_strand_id
1 'polypeptide(L)'
;MNRYGIYALVGATTSKISDDIDGIFPEIDFTQPITGGQVLLNNILCACWTFTYNETVNNVVTPRKVQAIFFDRKWFFTSQGSSITRTASAVIAGNINMYGTTGQNLIRFYNDSISGIDWEVITALWPMGDPIRDKQALKVGVEATLTSGYAGFSCFIDSENQQSPAITFSNSIAWFNNVGTNIPWINSSGSSVAIGWISNTVLGAGNYYLYRSDAKMYGKYLGLTLTGSSAPFTMNGFQLEHELRARF
;
A
#
# COMPACT_ATOMS: atom_id res chain seq x y z
N MET A 1 16.92 17.72 -4.46
CA MET A 1 16.61 17.27 -3.08
C MET A 1 17.72 17.69 -2.14
N ASN A 2 17.40 18.18 -0.98
CA ASN A 2 18.33 18.53 0.10
C ASN A 2 17.67 18.30 1.47
N ARG A 3 18.34 18.65 2.60
CA ARG A 3 17.82 18.42 3.96
C ARG A 3 16.53 19.17 4.30
N TYR A 4 16.11 20.12 3.47
CA TYR A 4 14.92 20.95 3.69
C TYR A 4 13.76 20.56 2.77
N GLY A 5 14.01 19.67 1.80
CA GLY A 5 12.96 19.22 0.92
C GLY A 5 13.39 18.92 -0.51
N ILE A 6 12.40 18.66 -1.32
CA ILE A 6 12.51 18.48 -2.77
C ILE A 6 11.87 19.69 -3.44
N TYR A 7 12.60 20.26 -4.39
CA TYR A 7 12.20 21.48 -5.09
C TYR A 7 12.12 21.22 -6.59
N ALA A 8 11.08 21.71 -7.21
CA ALA A 8 10.95 21.79 -8.66
C ALA A 8 11.42 23.17 -9.14
N LEU A 9 12.13 23.18 -10.26
CA LEU A 9 12.47 24.41 -10.99
C LEU A 9 11.39 24.64 -12.05
N VAL A 10 10.65 25.74 -11.93
CA VAL A 10 9.61 26.12 -12.87
C VAL A 10 9.99 27.48 -13.45
N GLY A 11 10.51 27.48 -14.69
CA GLY A 11 11.10 28.69 -15.29
C GLY A 11 12.32 29.15 -14.49
N ALA A 12 12.28 30.37 -13.97
CA ALA A 12 13.34 30.96 -13.15
C ALA A 12 13.11 30.86 -11.63
N THR A 13 12.02 30.22 -11.20
CA THR A 13 11.65 30.12 -9.79
C THR A 13 11.71 28.69 -9.31
N THR A 14 12.06 28.51 -8.03
CA THR A 14 12.01 27.21 -7.37
C THR A 14 10.77 27.13 -6.48
N SER A 15 10.04 26.03 -6.59
CA SER A 15 8.88 25.73 -5.73
C SER A 15 9.14 24.43 -4.98
N LYS A 16 8.90 24.42 -3.68
CA LYS A 16 8.96 23.20 -2.88
C LYS A 16 7.75 22.32 -3.23
N ILE A 17 8.02 21.05 -3.47
CA ILE A 17 7.00 20.06 -3.84
C ILE A 17 6.83 18.96 -2.80
N SER A 18 7.58 19.03 -1.71
CA SER A 18 7.64 18.01 -0.67
C SER A 18 6.99 18.41 0.65
N ASP A 19 6.16 19.44 0.68
CA ASP A 19 5.54 19.92 1.93
C ASP A 19 4.74 18.83 2.63
N ASP A 20 4.05 17.99 1.87
CA ASP A 20 3.24 16.86 2.40
C ASP A 20 4.08 15.76 3.06
N ILE A 21 5.38 15.74 2.81
CA ILE A 21 6.30 14.71 3.30
C ILE A 21 7.45 15.29 4.13
N ASP A 22 7.34 16.50 4.63
CA ASP A 22 8.43 17.17 5.34
C ASP A 22 8.91 16.39 6.56
N GLY A 23 8.05 15.65 7.21
CA GLY A 23 8.37 14.84 8.39
C GLY A 23 9.42 13.74 8.16
N ILE A 24 9.65 13.32 6.91
CA ILE A 24 10.63 12.25 6.63
C ILE A 24 12.07 12.75 6.52
N PHE A 25 12.28 14.04 6.23
CA PHE A 25 13.63 14.57 5.94
C PHE A 25 14.63 14.44 7.08
N PRO A 26 14.25 14.60 8.36
CA PRO A 26 15.16 14.37 9.47
C PRO A 26 15.71 12.94 9.55
N GLU A 27 14.95 11.96 9.07
CA GLU A 27 15.28 10.55 9.11
C GLU A 27 16.05 10.07 7.87
N ILE A 28 16.22 10.93 6.87
CA ILE A 28 16.98 10.57 5.65
C ILE A 28 18.47 10.64 5.94
N ASP A 29 19.17 9.55 5.64
CA ASP A 29 20.63 9.49 5.73
C ASP A 29 21.28 10.14 4.51
N PHE A 30 21.62 11.43 4.64
CA PHE A 30 22.28 12.22 3.59
C PHE A 30 23.77 11.87 3.40
N THR A 31 24.31 10.94 4.18
CA THR A 31 25.68 10.41 3.95
C THR A 31 25.69 9.29 2.91
N GLN A 32 24.52 8.69 2.64
CA GLN A 32 24.34 7.66 1.63
C GLN A 32 23.96 8.26 0.27
N PRO A 33 24.19 7.54 -0.83
CA PRO A 33 23.81 8.01 -2.15
C PRO A 33 22.31 8.34 -2.24
N ILE A 34 22.02 9.55 -2.73
CA ILE A 34 20.67 9.95 -3.12
C ILE A 34 20.69 10.15 -4.62
N THR A 35 19.87 9.41 -5.32
CA THR A 35 19.79 9.47 -6.78
C THR A 35 18.35 9.66 -7.23
N GLY A 36 18.15 10.17 -8.43
CA GLY A 36 16.80 10.40 -8.95
C GLY A 36 16.75 10.30 -10.46
N GLY A 37 15.54 10.13 -10.95
CA GLY A 37 15.25 10.01 -12.38
C GLY A 37 13.77 10.25 -12.68
N GLN A 38 13.42 10.02 -13.91
CA GLN A 38 12.05 10.13 -14.41
C GLN A 38 11.61 8.81 -15.03
N VAL A 39 10.33 8.51 -14.90
CA VAL A 39 9.70 7.32 -15.50
C VAL A 39 8.30 7.68 -15.95
N LEU A 40 7.82 7.03 -16.98
CA LEU A 40 6.43 7.12 -17.43
C LEU A 40 5.65 5.96 -16.81
N LEU A 41 4.72 6.27 -15.88
CA LEU A 41 3.81 5.31 -15.26
C LEU A 41 2.37 5.65 -15.66
N ASN A 42 1.65 4.70 -16.23
CA ASN A 42 0.26 4.91 -16.68
C ASN A 42 0.10 6.17 -17.54
N ASN A 43 1.04 6.43 -18.45
CA ASN A 43 1.11 7.62 -19.30
C ASN A 43 1.28 8.95 -18.55
N ILE A 44 1.64 8.92 -17.27
CA ILE A 44 1.97 10.11 -16.48
C ILE A 44 3.46 10.11 -16.20
N LEU A 45 4.11 11.25 -16.44
CA LEU A 45 5.51 11.43 -16.13
C LEU A 45 5.69 11.61 -14.62
N CYS A 46 6.44 10.70 -14.02
CA CYS A 46 6.75 10.69 -12.60
C CYS A 46 8.21 11.04 -12.36
N ALA A 47 8.46 11.75 -11.27
CA ALA A 47 9.81 11.95 -10.77
C ALA A 47 10.04 11.01 -9.58
N CYS A 48 11.20 10.37 -9.53
CA CYS A 48 11.54 9.36 -8.53
C CYS A 48 12.89 9.66 -7.89
N TRP A 49 13.00 9.40 -6.59
CA TRP A 49 14.24 9.51 -5.82
C TRP A 49 14.47 8.24 -5.01
N THR A 50 15.70 7.79 -4.94
CA THR A 50 16.10 6.68 -4.10
C THR A 50 17.03 7.20 -3.00
N PHE A 51 16.80 6.78 -1.77
CA PHE A 51 17.59 7.19 -0.61
C PHE A 51 17.53 6.14 0.51
N THR A 52 18.35 6.33 1.53
CA THR A 52 18.28 5.57 2.76
C THR A 52 17.48 6.35 3.79
N TYR A 53 16.50 5.70 4.40
CA TYR A 53 15.67 6.22 5.46
C TYR A 53 15.92 5.45 6.75
N ASN A 54 16.19 6.15 7.84
CA ASN A 54 16.47 5.58 9.15
C ASN A 54 15.17 5.45 9.95
N GLU A 55 14.49 4.33 9.79
CA GLU A 55 13.26 4.06 10.54
C GLU A 55 13.58 3.83 12.02
N THR A 56 12.96 4.59 12.90
CA THR A 56 13.13 4.45 14.35
C THR A 56 11.88 3.83 14.97
N VAL A 57 11.97 2.58 15.39
CA VAL A 57 10.89 1.86 16.09
C VAL A 57 11.42 1.41 17.45
N ASN A 58 10.72 1.78 18.53
CA ASN A 58 11.10 1.42 19.91
C ASN A 58 12.56 1.79 20.26
N ASN A 59 13.03 2.95 19.82
CA ASN A 59 14.41 3.44 19.95
C ASN A 59 15.46 2.60 19.19
N VAL A 60 15.05 1.71 18.30
CA VAL A 60 15.95 0.98 17.42
C VAL A 60 15.91 1.62 16.04
N VAL A 61 17.07 2.06 15.56
CA VAL A 61 17.21 2.65 14.23
C VAL A 61 17.51 1.54 13.22
N THR A 62 16.68 1.41 12.21
CA THR A 62 16.84 0.43 11.12
C THR A 62 16.92 1.16 9.79
N PRO A 63 18.07 1.09 9.06
CA PRO A 63 18.16 1.73 7.76
C PRO A 63 17.32 0.97 6.72
N ARG A 64 16.41 1.68 6.08
CA ARG A 64 15.57 1.19 4.98
C ARG A 64 16.01 1.83 3.67
N LYS A 65 16.03 1.04 2.61
CA LYS A 65 16.21 1.57 1.25
C LYS A 65 14.84 1.89 0.69
N VAL A 66 14.64 3.14 0.33
CA VAL A 66 13.32 3.68 -0.05
C VAL A 66 13.42 4.35 -1.40
N GLN A 67 12.36 4.22 -2.17
CA GLN A 67 12.12 5.01 -3.36
C GLN A 67 10.88 5.88 -3.13
N ALA A 68 11.03 7.19 -3.26
CA ALA A 68 9.94 8.14 -3.28
C ALA A 68 9.54 8.44 -4.73
N ILE A 69 8.26 8.39 -5.01
CA ILE A 69 7.67 8.64 -6.33
C ILE A 69 6.72 9.83 -6.20
N PHE A 70 6.95 10.85 -7.03
CA PHE A 70 6.03 11.98 -7.17
C PHE A 70 5.16 11.75 -8.42
N PHE A 71 3.90 11.42 -8.20
CA PHE A 71 2.93 11.05 -9.22
C PHE A 71 1.64 11.83 -8.99
N ASP A 72 1.15 12.53 -9.99
CA ASP A 72 -0.08 13.32 -9.92
C ASP A 72 -0.21 14.19 -8.67
N ARG A 73 0.85 14.92 -8.35
CA ARG A 73 0.98 15.80 -7.17
C ARG A 73 0.87 15.07 -5.82
N LYS A 74 1.03 13.74 -5.80
CA LYS A 74 1.03 12.92 -4.60
C LYS A 74 2.35 12.20 -4.45
N TRP A 75 2.67 11.84 -3.23
CA TRP A 75 3.86 11.09 -2.90
C TRP A 75 3.52 9.64 -2.57
N PHE A 76 4.32 8.75 -3.12
CA PHE A 76 4.25 7.32 -2.85
C PHE A 76 5.65 6.82 -2.47
N PHE A 77 5.71 5.83 -1.59
CA PHE A 77 6.95 5.24 -1.15
C PHE A 77 6.93 3.75 -1.43
N THR A 78 8.06 3.25 -1.92
CA THR A 78 8.27 1.81 -2.08
C THR A 78 9.55 1.42 -1.37
N SER A 79 9.57 0.25 -0.74
CA SER A 79 10.80 -0.32 -0.20
C SER A 79 11.65 -0.85 -1.35
N GLN A 80 12.96 -0.81 -1.18
CA GLN A 80 13.91 -1.30 -2.15
C GLN A 80 14.91 -2.23 -1.48
N GLY A 81 15.08 -3.43 -2.01
CA GLY A 81 15.93 -4.45 -1.41
C GLY A 81 17.45 -4.15 -1.49
N SER A 82 17.86 -3.23 -2.38
CA SER A 82 19.26 -2.92 -2.63
C SER A 82 19.51 -1.43 -2.71
N SER A 83 20.72 -1.00 -2.30
CA SER A 83 21.15 0.39 -2.49
C SER A 83 21.33 0.68 -3.97
N ILE A 84 20.71 1.76 -4.43
CA ILE A 84 20.93 2.31 -5.76
C ILE A 84 22.00 3.38 -5.68
N THR A 85 23.07 3.19 -6.42
CA THR A 85 24.21 4.12 -6.40
C THR A 85 24.11 5.19 -7.47
N ARG A 86 23.47 4.87 -8.59
CA ARG A 86 23.26 5.80 -9.72
C ARG A 86 21.92 5.47 -10.40
N THR A 87 21.30 6.47 -10.96
CA THR A 87 20.11 6.33 -11.81
C THR A 87 20.28 7.07 -13.11
N ALA A 88 19.59 6.59 -14.13
CA ALA A 88 19.47 7.26 -15.42
C ALA A 88 18.08 7.00 -16.01
N SER A 89 17.53 7.97 -16.70
CA SER A 89 16.30 7.82 -17.47
C SER A 89 16.64 7.76 -18.97
N ALA A 90 16.01 6.83 -19.67
CA ALA A 90 16.20 6.66 -21.11
C ALA A 90 14.85 6.49 -21.81
N VAL A 91 14.73 7.05 -23.01
CA VAL A 91 13.57 6.87 -23.87
C VAL A 91 13.80 5.64 -24.73
N ILE A 92 12.95 4.62 -24.56
CA ILE A 92 12.99 3.40 -25.35
C ILE A 92 11.60 3.14 -25.92
N ALA A 93 11.49 3.03 -27.22
CA ALA A 93 10.22 2.84 -27.92
C ALA A 93 9.13 3.85 -27.52
N GLY A 94 9.51 5.11 -27.35
CA GLY A 94 8.60 6.19 -26.96
C GLY A 94 8.28 6.27 -25.45
N ASN A 95 8.73 5.33 -24.65
CA ASN A 95 8.50 5.31 -23.20
C ASN A 95 9.74 5.77 -22.44
N ILE A 96 9.54 6.60 -21.42
CA ILE A 96 10.61 7.00 -20.51
C ILE A 96 10.73 5.92 -19.43
N ASN A 97 11.87 5.22 -19.45
CA ASN A 97 12.19 4.18 -18.48
C ASN A 97 13.30 4.66 -17.55
N MET A 98 13.20 4.33 -16.28
CA MET A 98 14.24 4.59 -15.29
C MET A 98 15.06 3.34 -15.02
N TYR A 99 16.36 3.51 -14.98
CA TYR A 99 17.34 2.46 -14.68
C TYR A 99 18.16 2.87 -13.47
N GLY A 100 18.61 1.87 -12.72
CA GLY A 100 19.49 2.07 -11.57
C GLY A 100 20.58 1.03 -11.52
N THR A 101 21.68 1.36 -10.85
CA THR A 101 22.80 0.42 -10.62
C THR A 101 22.85 -0.03 -9.17
N THR A 102 22.93 -1.35 -8.96
CA THR A 102 23.17 -1.98 -7.67
C THR A 102 24.49 -2.71 -7.75
N GLY A 103 25.57 -2.09 -7.23
CA GLY A 103 26.91 -2.65 -7.44
C GLY A 103 27.25 -2.76 -8.93
N GLN A 104 27.38 -3.99 -9.44
CA GLN A 104 27.69 -4.26 -10.86
C GLN A 104 26.45 -4.53 -11.72
N ASN A 105 25.25 -4.57 -11.12
CA ASN A 105 24.03 -4.91 -11.84
C ASN A 105 23.29 -3.65 -12.28
N LEU A 106 22.75 -3.68 -13.49
CA LEU A 106 21.80 -2.70 -14.00
C LEU A 106 20.39 -3.27 -13.83
N ILE A 107 19.54 -2.54 -13.17
CA ILE A 107 18.13 -2.88 -13.01
C ILE A 107 17.26 -1.84 -13.71
N ARG A 108 16.14 -2.29 -14.27
CA ARG A 108 15.05 -1.42 -14.75
C ARG A 108 14.01 -1.30 -13.66
N PHE A 109 13.67 -0.08 -13.29
CA PHE A 109 12.58 0.19 -12.36
C PHE A 109 11.23 0.00 -13.05
N TYR A 110 10.23 -0.39 -12.27
CA TYR A 110 8.84 -0.55 -12.74
C TYR A 110 8.74 -1.41 -14.00
N ASN A 111 9.52 -2.46 -14.04
CA ASN A 111 9.35 -3.49 -15.05
C ASN A 111 8.10 -4.29 -14.68
N ASP A 112 7.23 -4.55 -15.66
CA ASP A 112 5.98 -5.31 -15.48
C ASP A 112 6.27 -6.77 -15.10
N SER A 113 6.87 -6.97 -13.93
CA SER A 113 7.07 -8.28 -13.33
C SER A 113 5.76 -8.69 -12.68
N ILE A 114 5.29 -9.89 -13.01
CA ILE A 114 4.06 -10.48 -12.48
C ILE A 114 4.25 -11.00 -11.04
N SER A 115 5.39 -10.79 -10.42
CA SER A 115 5.60 -11.15 -9.02
C SER A 115 4.78 -10.24 -8.12
N GLY A 116 4.07 -10.82 -7.16
CA GLY A 116 3.33 -10.07 -6.16
C GLY A 116 4.22 -9.07 -5.45
N ILE A 117 3.69 -7.89 -5.22
CA ILE A 117 4.33 -6.83 -4.45
C ILE A 117 3.56 -6.71 -3.14
N ASP A 118 4.27 -6.76 -2.03
CA ASP A 118 3.68 -6.40 -0.75
C ASP A 118 3.35 -4.91 -0.75
N TRP A 119 2.13 -4.59 -0.38
CA TRP A 119 1.65 -3.22 -0.35
C TRP A 119 0.87 -2.95 0.94
N GLU A 120 0.89 -1.71 1.36
CA GLU A 120 0.17 -1.20 2.51
C GLU A 120 -0.42 0.18 2.20
N VAL A 121 -1.66 0.41 2.63
CA VAL A 121 -2.34 1.70 2.57
C VAL A 121 -2.85 2.03 3.96
N ILE A 122 -2.37 3.12 4.53
CA ILE A 122 -2.77 3.61 5.86
C ILE A 122 -3.51 4.93 5.67
N THR A 123 -4.72 5.03 6.22
CA THR A 123 -5.47 6.28 6.24
C THR A 123 -5.16 7.07 7.50
N ALA A 124 -5.39 8.37 7.47
CA ALA A 124 -5.39 9.16 8.70
C ALA A 124 -6.51 8.69 9.65
N LEU A 125 -6.31 8.89 10.94
CA LEU A 125 -7.36 8.71 11.94
C LEU A 125 -8.31 9.91 11.88
N TRP A 126 -9.59 9.65 11.69
CA TRP A 126 -10.62 10.67 11.54
C TRP A 126 -11.63 10.67 12.68
N PRO A 127 -12.08 11.86 13.13
CA PRO A 127 -13.06 12.01 14.20
C PRO A 127 -14.49 11.65 13.78
N MET A 128 -14.72 11.28 12.51
CA MET A 128 -16.04 10.89 11.98
C MET A 128 -17.17 11.87 12.36
N GLY A 129 -16.88 13.18 12.30
CA GLY A 129 -17.81 14.26 12.62
C GLY A 129 -17.94 14.64 14.09
N ASP A 130 -17.50 13.82 15.04
CA ASP A 130 -17.50 14.14 16.48
C ASP A 130 -16.18 13.75 17.14
N PRO A 131 -15.29 14.68 17.48
CA PRO A 131 -14.00 14.38 18.07
C PRO A 131 -14.05 14.02 19.57
N ILE A 132 -15.21 14.13 20.20
CA ILE A 132 -15.34 13.96 21.65
C ILE A 132 -15.88 12.59 22.03
N ARG A 133 -16.84 12.07 21.24
CA ARG A 133 -17.49 10.79 21.54
C ARG A 133 -16.72 9.62 20.95
N ASP A 134 -16.79 8.50 21.67
CA ASP A 134 -16.36 7.23 21.13
C ASP A 134 -17.32 6.75 20.03
N LYS A 135 -16.75 6.14 19.01
CA LYS A 135 -17.47 5.51 17.91
C LYS A 135 -17.22 4.02 17.96
N GLN A 136 -18.23 3.29 17.60
CA GLN A 136 -18.10 1.86 17.37
C GLN A 136 -18.18 1.61 15.86
N ALA A 137 -17.15 1.03 15.29
CA ALA A 137 -17.18 0.54 13.93
C ALA A 137 -18.10 -0.68 13.86
N LEU A 138 -19.02 -0.66 12.89
CA LEU A 138 -20.00 -1.74 12.65
C LEU A 138 -19.62 -2.56 11.44
N LYS A 139 -19.29 -1.90 10.34
CA LYS A 139 -18.89 -2.54 9.09
C LYS A 139 -17.79 -1.76 8.39
N VAL A 140 -16.94 -2.48 7.72
CA VAL A 140 -15.97 -1.93 6.79
C VAL A 140 -16.28 -2.42 5.38
N GLY A 141 -16.21 -1.53 4.41
CA GLY A 141 -16.36 -1.82 3.00
C GLY A 141 -15.17 -1.29 2.21
N VAL A 142 -14.68 -2.08 1.26
CA VAL A 142 -13.62 -1.67 0.32
C VAL A 142 -14.14 -1.82 -1.09
N GLU A 143 -14.06 -0.74 -1.84
CA GLU A 143 -14.43 -0.69 -3.26
C GLU A 143 -13.17 -0.91 -4.10
N ALA A 144 -13.09 -2.05 -4.77
CA ALA A 144 -11.91 -2.40 -5.54
C ALA A 144 -12.26 -3.11 -6.85
N THR A 145 -11.39 -2.92 -7.82
CA THR A 145 -11.34 -3.69 -9.07
C THR A 145 -10.10 -4.58 -9.01
N LEU A 146 -10.30 -5.88 -9.03
CA LEU A 146 -9.23 -6.86 -8.89
C LEU A 146 -8.87 -7.46 -10.25
N THR A 147 -7.61 -7.84 -10.42
CA THR A 147 -7.17 -8.60 -11.58
C THR A 147 -7.42 -10.09 -11.39
N SER A 148 -7.48 -10.83 -12.47
CA SER A 148 -7.56 -12.30 -12.43
C SER A 148 -6.40 -12.87 -11.62
N GLY A 149 -6.69 -13.80 -10.71
CA GLY A 149 -5.70 -14.44 -9.85
C GLY A 149 -5.39 -13.69 -8.55
N TYR A 150 -6.06 -12.56 -8.28
CA TYR A 150 -5.91 -11.85 -7.02
C TYR A 150 -6.41 -12.70 -5.84
N ALA A 151 -5.54 -12.96 -4.87
CA ALA A 151 -5.85 -13.88 -3.76
C ALA A 151 -6.66 -13.23 -2.63
N GLY A 152 -6.57 -11.92 -2.49
CA GLY A 152 -7.25 -11.18 -1.43
C GLY A 152 -6.33 -10.17 -0.73
N PHE A 153 -6.89 -9.46 0.22
CA PHE A 153 -6.19 -8.48 1.05
C PHE A 153 -6.74 -8.48 2.47
N SER A 154 -6.00 -7.94 3.40
CA SER A 154 -6.42 -7.76 4.78
C SER A 154 -6.71 -6.29 5.05
N CYS A 155 -7.74 -6.04 5.84
CA CYS A 155 -8.10 -4.71 6.33
C CYS A 155 -8.08 -4.73 7.86
N PHE A 156 -7.54 -3.69 8.45
CA PHE A 156 -7.56 -3.45 9.88
C PHE A 156 -8.25 -2.12 10.12
N ILE A 157 -8.97 -2.03 11.23
CA ILE A 157 -9.51 -0.75 11.70
C ILE A 157 -8.58 -0.25 12.79
N ASP A 158 -8.08 0.96 12.59
CA ASP A 158 -7.19 1.62 13.52
C ASP A 158 -7.96 2.60 14.40
N SER A 159 -7.57 2.68 15.66
CA SER A 159 -7.97 3.75 16.57
C SER A 159 -6.74 4.38 17.19
N GLU A 160 -6.93 5.44 17.96
CA GLU A 160 -5.84 6.14 18.65
C GLU A 160 -5.04 5.26 19.63
N ASN A 161 -5.59 4.13 20.06
CA ASN A 161 -4.96 3.28 21.07
C ASN A 161 -4.68 1.84 20.62
N GLN A 162 -5.34 1.38 19.58
CA GLN A 162 -5.26 -0.02 19.18
C GLN A 162 -5.70 -0.25 17.74
N GLN A 163 -5.34 -1.40 17.19
CA GLN A 163 -5.75 -1.90 15.89
C GLN A 163 -6.65 -3.12 16.06
N SER A 164 -7.64 -3.28 15.19
CA SER A 164 -8.52 -4.45 15.18
C SER A 164 -7.76 -5.71 14.76
N PRO A 165 -8.29 -6.90 15.03
CA PRO A 165 -7.89 -8.11 14.31
C PRO A 165 -8.05 -7.92 12.79
N ALA A 166 -7.27 -8.67 12.02
CA ALA A 166 -7.35 -8.65 10.57
C ALA A 166 -8.72 -9.08 10.06
N ILE A 167 -9.32 -8.26 9.19
CA ILE A 167 -10.50 -8.58 8.42
C ILE A 167 -10.02 -8.98 7.04
N THR A 168 -10.11 -10.26 6.70
CA THR A 168 -9.60 -10.77 5.42
C THR A 168 -10.69 -10.74 4.36
N PHE A 169 -10.41 -10.05 3.26
CA PHE A 169 -11.20 -10.09 2.04
C PHE A 169 -10.52 -11.04 1.05
N SER A 170 -11.16 -12.14 0.77
CA SER A 170 -10.64 -13.14 -0.17
C SER A 170 -11.70 -13.51 -1.21
N ASN A 171 -11.23 -14.00 -2.35
CA ASN A 171 -12.11 -14.50 -3.41
C ASN A 171 -12.62 -15.91 -3.14
N SER A 172 -12.19 -16.53 -2.04
CA SER A 172 -12.60 -17.89 -1.67
C SER A 172 -12.91 -17.98 -0.18
N ILE A 173 -13.93 -18.73 0.17
CA ILE A 173 -14.26 -19.11 1.54
C ILE A 173 -13.73 -20.51 1.75
N ALA A 174 -12.72 -20.66 2.59
CA ALA A 174 -12.22 -21.96 3.01
C ALA A 174 -12.91 -22.42 4.29
N TRP A 175 -13.17 -23.71 4.41
CA TRP A 175 -13.71 -24.29 5.64
C TRP A 175 -12.54 -24.72 6.54
N PHE A 176 -12.61 -24.32 7.80
CA PHE A 176 -11.60 -24.66 8.79
C PHE A 176 -12.22 -25.51 9.91
N ASN A 177 -11.44 -26.44 10.44
CA ASN A 177 -11.81 -27.13 11.67
C ASN A 177 -11.59 -26.20 12.89
N ASN A 178 -11.93 -26.69 14.08
CA ASN A 178 -11.79 -25.94 15.33
C ASN A 178 -10.35 -25.59 15.73
N VAL A 179 -9.35 -26.15 15.06
CA VAL A 179 -7.93 -25.86 15.27
C VAL A 179 -7.32 -25.05 14.12
N GLY A 180 -8.15 -24.50 13.23
CA GLY A 180 -7.71 -23.64 12.12
C GLY A 180 -7.11 -24.37 10.93
N THR A 181 -7.27 -25.69 10.83
CA THR A 181 -6.81 -26.47 9.67
C THR A 181 -7.90 -26.49 8.60
N ASN A 182 -7.52 -26.26 7.35
CA ASN A 182 -8.44 -26.31 6.22
C ASN A 182 -9.04 -27.73 6.10
N ILE A 183 -10.37 -27.80 5.95
CA ILE A 183 -11.09 -29.06 5.73
C ILE A 183 -11.17 -29.29 4.22
N PRO A 184 -10.40 -30.23 3.67
CA PRO A 184 -10.47 -30.54 2.24
C PRO A 184 -11.73 -31.37 1.94
N TRP A 185 -12.28 -31.19 0.76
CA TRP A 185 -13.26 -32.12 0.22
C TRP A 185 -12.56 -33.30 -0.46
N ILE A 186 -13.17 -34.44 -0.34
CA ILE A 186 -12.69 -35.64 -1.05
C ILE A 186 -13.58 -35.84 -2.26
N ASN A 187 -12.99 -35.84 -3.46
CA ASN A 187 -13.72 -36.11 -4.69
C ASN A 187 -14.08 -37.61 -4.82
N SER A 188 -14.84 -37.94 -5.83
CA SER A 188 -15.25 -39.34 -6.09
C SER A 188 -14.09 -40.34 -6.34
N SER A 189 -12.87 -39.80 -6.58
CA SER A 189 -11.64 -40.59 -6.77
C SER A 189 -10.85 -40.73 -5.46
N GLY A 190 -11.36 -40.24 -4.33
CA GLY A 190 -10.69 -40.29 -3.03
C GLY A 190 -9.56 -39.25 -2.88
N SER A 191 -9.40 -38.32 -3.84
CA SER A 191 -8.38 -37.27 -3.79
C SER A 191 -8.88 -36.05 -3.03
N SER A 192 -8.02 -35.49 -2.22
CA SER A 192 -8.29 -34.26 -1.49
C SER A 192 -8.33 -33.08 -2.47
N VAL A 193 -9.45 -32.40 -2.56
CA VAL A 193 -9.64 -31.19 -3.37
C VAL A 193 -9.86 -30.02 -2.43
N ALA A 194 -9.05 -28.97 -2.57
CA ALA A 194 -9.31 -27.72 -1.91
C ALA A 194 -10.55 -27.07 -2.55
N ILE A 195 -11.71 -27.21 -1.93
CA ILE A 195 -12.89 -26.46 -2.34
C ILE A 195 -12.90 -25.17 -1.54
N GLY A 196 -12.52 -24.07 -2.19
CA GLY A 196 -12.99 -22.77 -1.81
C GLY A 196 -14.37 -22.58 -2.44
N TRP A 197 -15.33 -22.12 -1.68
CA TRP A 197 -16.49 -21.49 -2.28
C TRP A 197 -15.99 -20.24 -2.99
N ILE A 198 -15.85 -20.32 -4.28
CA ILE A 198 -15.69 -19.11 -5.07
C ILE A 198 -17.04 -18.42 -4.90
N SER A 199 -17.05 -17.31 -4.18
CA SER A 199 -18.16 -16.38 -4.25
C SER A 199 -18.45 -16.20 -5.74
N ASN A 200 -19.70 -16.28 -6.19
CA ASN A 200 -20.08 -15.99 -7.58
C ASN A 200 -19.79 -14.54 -7.99
N THR A 201 -19.35 -13.71 -7.11
CA THR A 201 -18.50 -12.57 -7.36
C THR A 201 -17.13 -13.08 -7.79
N VAL A 202 -17.10 -13.93 -8.81
CA VAL A 202 -15.87 -14.14 -9.57
C VAL A 202 -15.49 -12.77 -10.06
N LEU A 203 -14.46 -12.28 -9.44
CA LEU A 203 -13.72 -11.09 -9.78
C LEU A 203 -13.25 -11.25 -11.22
N GLY A 204 -14.19 -11.06 -12.14
CA GLY A 204 -13.85 -10.93 -13.53
C GLY A 204 -12.94 -9.72 -13.64
N ALA A 205 -11.78 -9.88 -14.25
CA ALA A 205 -10.88 -8.79 -14.55
C ALA A 205 -11.70 -7.59 -15.09
N GLY A 206 -11.60 -6.44 -14.44
CA GLY A 206 -12.29 -5.23 -14.82
C GLY A 206 -13.65 -4.96 -14.15
N ASN A 207 -14.13 -5.82 -13.27
CA ASN A 207 -15.37 -5.57 -12.55
C ASN A 207 -15.12 -4.86 -11.22
N TYR A 208 -15.97 -3.90 -10.94
CA TYR A 208 -16.00 -3.14 -9.70
C TYR A 208 -16.86 -3.86 -8.66
N TYR A 209 -16.32 -4.04 -7.45
CA TYR A 209 -17.03 -4.66 -6.35
C TYR A 209 -16.85 -3.88 -5.05
N LEU A 210 -17.92 -3.87 -4.27
CA LEU A 210 -17.89 -3.43 -2.88
C LEU A 210 -17.80 -4.67 -1.97
N TYR A 211 -16.64 -4.86 -1.37
CA TYR A 211 -16.43 -5.88 -0.36
C TYR A 211 -16.86 -5.34 0.99
N ARG A 212 -17.71 -6.05 1.72
CA ARG A 212 -18.17 -5.66 3.04
C ARG A 212 -17.93 -6.76 4.06
N SER A 213 -17.54 -6.37 5.28
CA SER A 213 -17.39 -7.27 6.42
C SER A 213 -17.78 -6.56 7.70
N ASP A 214 -18.22 -7.34 8.69
CA ASP A 214 -18.47 -6.83 10.02
C ASP A 214 -17.17 -6.40 10.68
N ALA A 215 -17.24 -5.31 11.43
CA ALA A 215 -16.13 -4.72 12.13
C ALA A 215 -16.44 -4.57 13.61
N LYS A 216 -15.42 -4.76 14.46
CA LYS A 216 -15.59 -4.64 15.91
C LYS A 216 -14.43 -3.83 16.48
N MET A 217 -14.54 -2.52 16.39
CA MET A 217 -13.55 -1.59 16.91
C MET A 217 -14.23 -0.38 17.49
N TYR A 218 -13.62 0.23 18.49
CA TYR A 218 -14.10 1.49 19.07
C TYR A 218 -12.93 2.45 19.32
N GLY A 219 -13.21 3.72 19.21
CA GLY A 219 -12.26 4.81 19.44
C GLY A 219 -12.89 6.17 19.16
N LYS A 220 -12.22 7.24 19.57
CA LYS A 220 -12.62 8.61 19.23
C LYS A 220 -12.28 8.95 17.79
N TYR A 221 -11.19 8.38 17.31
CA TYR A 221 -10.70 8.52 15.97
C TYR A 221 -10.58 7.12 15.36
N LEU A 222 -11.06 6.97 14.14
CA LEU A 222 -11.00 5.71 13.43
C LEU A 222 -10.32 5.90 12.07
N GLY A 223 -9.51 4.95 11.68
CA GLY A 223 -8.85 4.86 10.39
C GLY A 223 -8.83 3.44 9.88
N LEU A 224 -8.18 3.23 8.75
CA LEU A 224 -8.04 1.93 8.12
C LEU A 224 -6.59 1.70 7.70
N THR A 225 -6.11 0.49 7.92
CA THR A 225 -4.90 -0.05 7.31
C THR A 225 -5.29 -1.22 6.43
N LEU A 226 -4.86 -1.19 5.17
CA LEU A 226 -5.07 -2.27 4.21
C LEU A 226 -3.72 -2.80 3.77
N THR A 227 -3.58 -4.13 3.75
CA THR A 227 -2.34 -4.80 3.35
C THR A 227 -2.61 -5.95 2.41
N GLY A 228 -1.70 -6.20 1.51
CA GLY A 228 -1.76 -7.34 0.59
C GLY A 228 -0.43 -7.62 -0.09
N SER A 229 -0.34 -8.74 -0.78
CA SER A 229 0.90 -9.22 -1.41
C SER A 229 0.70 -9.86 -2.76
N SER A 230 -0.38 -9.57 -3.45
CA SER A 230 -0.70 -10.24 -4.71
C SER A 230 -0.76 -9.29 -5.90
N ALA A 231 -1.21 -9.80 -7.05
CA ALA A 231 -1.30 -9.08 -8.31
C ALA A 231 -1.94 -7.69 -8.19
N PRO A 232 -1.67 -6.78 -9.10
CA PRO A 232 -2.18 -5.41 -9.07
C PRO A 232 -3.71 -5.36 -8.94
N PHE A 233 -4.19 -4.43 -8.13
CA PHE A 233 -5.61 -4.11 -8.02
C PHE A 233 -5.78 -2.59 -8.02
N THR A 234 -6.99 -2.14 -8.30
CA THR A 234 -7.35 -0.73 -8.19
C THR A 234 -8.33 -0.57 -7.04
N MET A 235 -7.94 0.19 -6.03
CA MET A 235 -8.85 0.60 -4.95
C MET A 235 -9.50 1.91 -5.33
N ASN A 236 -10.84 1.92 -5.37
CA ASN A 236 -11.60 3.11 -5.73
C ASN A 236 -12.08 3.89 -4.50
N GLY A 237 -12.27 3.19 -3.38
CA GLY A 237 -12.69 3.81 -2.14
C GLY A 237 -12.82 2.81 -1.00
N PHE A 238 -13.09 3.34 0.18
CA PHE A 238 -13.44 2.55 1.34
C PHE A 238 -14.56 3.23 2.12
N GLN A 239 -15.30 2.45 2.87
CA GLN A 239 -16.43 2.88 3.68
C GLN A 239 -16.28 2.31 5.08
N LEU A 240 -16.53 3.12 6.09
CA LEU A 240 -16.59 2.70 7.48
C LEU A 240 -17.94 3.11 8.06
N GLU A 241 -18.81 2.12 8.28
CA GLU A 241 -20.05 2.31 9.00
C GLU A 241 -19.78 2.32 10.50
N HIS A 242 -20.28 3.34 11.18
CA HIS A 242 -20.04 3.51 12.62
C HIS A 242 -21.28 4.06 13.30
N GLU A 243 -21.35 3.87 14.60
CA GLU A 243 -22.32 4.54 15.48
C GLU A 243 -21.62 5.29 16.62
N LEU A 244 -22.24 6.36 17.07
CA LEU A 244 -21.77 7.12 18.21
C LEU A 244 -22.20 6.41 19.51
N ARG A 245 -21.24 6.16 20.38
CA ARG A 245 -21.56 5.65 21.73
C ARG A 245 -22.08 6.78 22.62
N ALA A 246 -23.04 6.42 23.48
CA ALA A 246 -23.53 7.34 24.49
C ALA A 246 -22.37 7.79 25.40
N ARG A 247 -22.37 9.06 25.78
CA ARG A 247 -21.54 9.53 26.91
C ARG A 247 -22.09 8.91 28.19
N PHE A 248 -21.24 8.19 28.87
CA PHE A 248 -21.46 7.85 30.27
C PHE A 248 -20.62 8.76 31.15
#